data_83fc32cc2ed4f9758241ca704bd8d089
#
_entry.id   83fc32cc2ed4f9758241ca704bd8d089
#
_cell.length_a   1.000
_cell.length_b   1.000
_cell.length_c   1.000
_cell.angle_alpha   90.00
_cell.angle_beta   90.00
_cell.angle_gamma   90.00
#
_symmetry.space_group_name_H-M   'P 1'
#
loop_
_entity.id
_entity.type
_entity.pdbx_description
1 polymer ?
#
loop_
_entity_poly.entity_id
_entity_poly.type
_entity_poly.pdbx_seq_one_letter_code
_entity_poly.pdbx_strand_id
1 'polypeptide(L)'
;LKGYFEIALRDGIKPVKEHLKSNYFGSSFTNDQIKDALKNHDMLDKAQYVDDIDDEVGELLATSDMVVARFSGRLEWGPRALGNRSILANPSDPRIVRKINNAIKMRDFWMPFGPSILSTRIDDYLVDPINSPYMMLAFDTTEKRDDITAALHPYDFTSRPQTVTPEYNSGYEKVLNSFESKTGIGGVLNTSFNIHGYPIVWDPERALDTLNNSSLDALAIGNYLVRK
;
A
#
# COMPACT_ATOMS: atom_id res chain seq x y z
N LEU A 1 -4.68 -5.49 24.62
CA LEU A 1 -6.11 -5.85 24.76
C LEU A 1 -6.34 -6.85 25.90
N LYS A 2 -5.69 -8.03 25.88
CA LYS A 2 -5.88 -9.05 26.93
C LYS A 2 -5.67 -8.47 28.35
N GLY A 3 -4.55 -7.78 28.59
CA GLY A 3 -4.25 -7.15 29.88
C GLY A 3 -5.32 -6.14 30.32
N TYR A 4 -5.85 -5.33 29.40
CA TYR A 4 -6.95 -4.41 29.70
C TYR A 4 -8.21 -5.17 30.16
N PHE A 5 -8.61 -6.22 29.43
CA PHE A 5 -9.78 -7.01 29.80
C PHE A 5 -9.61 -7.71 31.14
N GLU A 6 -8.42 -8.28 31.42
CA GLU A 6 -8.13 -8.94 32.72
C GLU A 6 -8.19 -7.95 33.87
N ILE A 7 -7.59 -6.76 33.71
CA ILE A 7 -7.61 -5.71 34.76
C ILE A 7 -9.04 -5.22 34.96
N ALA A 8 -9.77 -4.91 33.90
CA ALA A 8 -11.15 -4.45 34.00
C ALA A 8 -12.05 -5.46 34.71
N LEU A 9 -11.94 -6.75 34.36
CA LEU A 9 -12.70 -7.82 35.02
C LEU A 9 -12.34 -7.98 36.49
N ARG A 10 -11.02 -7.92 36.82
CA ARG A 10 -10.54 -7.97 38.23
C ARG A 10 -11.10 -6.81 39.05
N ASP A 11 -11.17 -5.62 38.48
CA ASP A 11 -11.62 -4.41 39.16
C ASP A 11 -13.16 -4.22 39.09
N GLY A 12 -13.90 -5.25 38.59
CA GLY A 12 -15.35 -5.22 38.49
C GLY A 12 -15.89 -4.26 37.41
N ILE A 13 -15.03 -3.80 36.52
CA ILE A 13 -15.39 -2.90 35.42
C ILE A 13 -15.80 -3.76 34.22
N LYS A 14 -16.99 -3.47 33.63
CA LYS A 14 -17.40 -4.12 32.38
C LYS A 14 -16.51 -3.64 31.24
N PRO A 15 -15.70 -4.51 30.62
CA PRO A 15 -14.84 -4.10 29.51
C PRO A 15 -15.68 -3.59 28.32
N VAL A 16 -15.31 -2.46 27.78
CA VAL A 16 -15.89 -1.92 26.54
C VAL A 16 -15.06 -2.41 25.37
N LYS A 17 -15.73 -3.06 24.43
CA LYS A 17 -15.12 -3.48 23.16
C LYS A 17 -15.25 -2.35 22.14
N GLU A 18 -14.16 -1.63 21.94
CA GLU A 18 -14.08 -0.65 20.87
C GLU A 18 -13.40 -1.26 19.65
N HIS A 19 -13.99 -1.02 18.48
CA HIS A 19 -13.37 -1.40 17.21
C HIS A 19 -12.34 -0.35 16.82
N LEU A 20 -11.16 -0.79 16.44
CA LEU A 20 -10.15 0.08 15.86
C LEU A 20 -10.64 0.61 14.50
N LYS A 21 -10.95 1.90 14.44
CA LYS A 21 -11.50 2.54 13.24
C LYS A 21 -10.44 2.89 12.22
N SER A 22 -9.18 3.02 12.65
CA SER A 22 -8.08 3.43 11.79
C SER A 22 -6.76 2.96 12.38
N ASN A 23 -5.77 2.75 11.52
CA ASN A 23 -4.39 2.44 11.88
C ASN A 23 -3.41 3.55 11.45
N TYR A 24 -3.91 4.68 10.97
CA TYR A 24 -3.10 5.80 10.48
C TYR A 24 -2.84 6.80 11.61
N PHE A 25 -1.94 6.45 12.55
CA PHE A 25 -1.66 7.24 13.75
C PHE A 25 -0.41 8.12 13.63
N GLY A 26 0.42 7.88 12.60
CA GLY A 26 1.68 8.60 12.42
C GLY A 26 1.51 10.01 11.86
N SER A 27 2.64 10.60 11.48
CA SER A 27 2.70 11.96 10.95
C SER A 27 2.04 12.08 9.57
N SER A 28 1.53 13.27 9.28
CA SER A 28 1.11 13.72 7.95
C SER A 28 1.83 15.02 7.60
N PHE A 29 1.93 15.32 6.32
CA PHE A 29 2.63 16.49 5.79
C PHE A 29 1.73 17.23 4.81
N THR A 30 1.79 18.57 4.84
CA THR A 30 1.11 19.43 3.88
C THR A 30 1.85 19.48 2.55
N ASN A 31 1.16 19.90 1.49
CA ASN A 31 1.82 20.09 0.18
C ASN A 31 2.93 21.16 0.23
N ASP A 32 2.84 22.16 1.11
CA ASP A 32 3.91 23.15 1.28
C ASP A 32 5.16 22.51 1.89
N GLN A 33 5.02 21.67 2.94
CA GLN A 33 6.13 20.93 3.53
C GLN A 33 6.77 19.97 2.52
N ILE A 34 5.96 19.29 1.71
CA ILE A 34 6.43 18.41 0.64
C ILE A 34 7.18 19.22 -0.43
N LYS A 35 6.64 20.38 -0.81
CA LYS A 35 7.29 21.28 -1.77
C LYS A 35 8.66 21.77 -1.28
N ASP A 36 8.78 22.07 0.00
CA ASP A 36 10.08 22.48 0.58
C ASP A 36 11.06 21.30 0.60
N ALA A 37 10.62 20.09 0.91
CA ALA A 37 11.45 18.89 0.80
C ALA A 37 11.92 18.65 -0.66
N LEU A 38 11.02 18.80 -1.65
CA LEU A 38 11.37 18.71 -3.07
C LEU A 38 12.42 19.72 -3.49
N LYS A 39 12.36 20.96 -2.98
CA LYS A 39 13.38 21.97 -3.22
C LYS A 39 14.73 21.58 -2.61
N ASN A 40 14.72 21.12 -1.36
CA ASN A 40 15.92 20.72 -0.64
C ASN A 40 16.65 19.55 -1.30
N HIS A 41 15.95 18.73 -2.08
CA HIS A 41 16.48 17.61 -2.85
C HIS A 41 16.73 17.93 -4.33
N ASP A 42 16.62 19.18 -4.76
CA ASP A 42 16.75 19.59 -6.17
C ASP A 42 15.83 18.81 -7.14
N MET A 43 14.61 18.48 -6.64
CA MET A 43 13.64 17.67 -7.39
C MET A 43 12.36 18.44 -7.75
N LEU A 44 12.23 19.69 -7.35
CA LEU A 44 10.99 20.46 -7.61
C LEU A 44 10.70 20.61 -9.10
N ASP A 45 11.73 20.84 -9.92
CA ASP A 45 11.60 21.00 -11.37
C ASP A 45 11.22 19.69 -12.09
N LYS A 46 11.40 18.55 -11.41
CA LYS A 46 11.00 17.21 -11.88
C LYS A 46 9.63 16.77 -11.36
N ALA A 47 9.07 17.54 -10.43
CA ALA A 47 7.82 17.23 -9.79
C ALA A 47 6.66 17.94 -10.50
N GLN A 48 5.72 17.16 -10.98
CA GLN A 48 4.45 17.67 -11.52
C GLN A 48 3.42 17.76 -10.41
N TYR A 49 2.78 18.92 -10.24
CA TYR A 49 1.61 19.03 -9.37
C TYR A 49 0.38 18.45 -10.09
N VAL A 50 -0.36 17.58 -9.39
CA VAL A 50 -1.54 16.89 -9.91
C VAL A 50 -2.68 17.09 -8.91
N ASP A 51 -3.78 17.68 -9.34
CA ASP A 51 -4.94 17.94 -8.48
C ASP A 51 -5.54 16.65 -7.94
N ASP A 52 -5.64 15.63 -8.79
CA ASP A 52 -6.16 14.31 -8.45
C ASP A 52 -5.07 13.25 -8.55
N ILE A 53 -4.17 13.27 -7.61
CA ILE A 53 -3.02 12.36 -7.56
C ILE A 53 -3.41 10.90 -7.39
N ASP A 54 -4.53 10.62 -6.70
CA ASP A 54 -4.97 9.25 -6.46
C ASP A 54 -5.51 8.61 -7.75
N ASP A 55 -6.21 9.37 -8.57
CA ASP A 55 -6.64 8.92 -9.90
C ASP A 55 -5.45 8.69 -10.83
N GLU A 56 -4.52 9.65 -10.90
CA GLU A 56 -3.28 9.55 -11.69
C GLU A 56 -2.46 8.31 -11.31
N VAL A 57 -2.34 7.99 -10.00
CA VAL A 57 -1.63 6.78 -9.55
C VAL A 57 -2.34 5.53 -10.07
N GLY A 58 -3.68 5.47 -10.00
CA GLY A 58 -4.44 4.34 -10.55
C GLY A 58 -4.22 4.15 -12.05
N GLU A 59 -4.23 5.24 -12.81
CA GLU A 59 -3.94 5.22 -14.26
C GLU A 59 -2.51 4.76 -14.57
N LEU A 60 -1.52 5.24 -13.83
CA LEU A 60 -0.12 4.82 -13.97
C LEU A 60 0.04 3.31 -13.76
N LEU A 61 -0.59 2.78 -12.70
CA LEU A 61 -0.55 1.35 -12.41
C LEU A 61 -1.20 0.50 -13.49
N ALA A 62 -2.20 1.04 -14.19
CA ALA A 62 -2.87 0.36 -15.29
C ALA A 62 -1.98 0.20 -16.54
N THR A 63 -0.98 1.05 -16.71
CA THR A 63 -0.01 0.98 -17.82
C THR A 63 1.01 -0.16 -17.70
N SER A 64 0.74 -1.15 -16.90
CA SER A 64 1.27 -2.50 -16.81
C SER A 64 2.72 -2.73 -16.37
N ASP A 65 3.61 -1.76 -16.35
CA ASP A 65 5.03 -1.99 -16.01
C ASP A 65 5.58 -1.01 -14.95
N MET A 66 4.72 -0.14 -14.43
CA MET A 66 5.11 0.88 -13.49
C MET A 66 5.14 0.37 -12.04
N VAL A 67 6.21 0.71 -11.32
CA VAL A 67 6.32 0.54 -9.87
C VAL A 67 6.27 1.92 -9.24
N VAL A 68 5.15 2.23 -8.61
CA VAL A 68 4.86 3.55 -8.05
C VAL A 68 4.95 3.53 -6.53
N ALA A 69 5.79 4.38 -5.94
CA ALA A 69 5.75 4.64 -4.51
C ALA A 69 4.67 5.68 -4.20
N ARG A 70 3.90 5.45 -3.14
CA ARG A 70 2.87 6.38 -2.66
C ARG A 70 3.19 6.85 -1.25
N PHE A 71 3.25 8.17 -1.06
CA PHE A 71 3.42 8.86 0.20
C PHE A 71 2.26 9.85 0.37
N SER A 72 1.24 9.46 1.12
CA SER A 72 0.01 10.22 1.27
C SER A 72 -0.50 10.19 2.71
N GLY A 73 -1.25 11.22 3.12
CA GLY A 73 -1.93 11.26 4.40
C GLY A 73 -1.05 10.91 5.61
N ARG A 74 -1.66 10.35 6.66
CA ARG A 74 -0.96 9.92 7.87
C ARG A 74 -0.29 8.56 7.70
N LEU A 75 0.92 8.43 8.24
CA LEU A 75 1.64 7.14 8.29
C LEU A 75 0.82 6.08 9.04
N GLU A 76 0.73 4.89 8.48
CA GLU A 76 0.17 3.73 9.13
C GLU A 76 1.06 3.23 10.28
N TRP A 77 0.44 2.80 11.38
CA TRP A 77 1.14 2.20 12.52
C TRP A 77 1.24 0.69 12.35
N GLY A 78 2.43 0.15 12.56
CA GLY A 78 2.68 -1.29 12.50
C GLY A 78 3.61 -1.71 11.34
N PRO A 79 3.81 -3.03 11.16
CA PRO A 79 4.82 -3.56 10.23
C PRO A 79 4.33 -3.65 8.78
N ARG A 80 3.11 -3.22 8.49
CA ARG A 80 2.50 -3.33 7.16
C ARG A 80 2.19 -1.97 6.57
N ALA A 81 2.52 -1.79 5.30
CA ALA A 81 2.04 -0.66 4.53
C ALA A 81 0.58 -0.91 4.12
N LEU A 82 -0.27 0.08 4.34
CA LEU A 82 -1.71 0.00 4.13
C LEU A 82 -2.20 1.07 3.14
N GLY A 83 -1.33 1.50 2.23
CA GLY A 83 -1.64 2.42 1.16
C GLY A 83 -0.98 3.80 1.28
N ASN A 84 -0.65 4.28 2.49
CA ASN A 84 -0.11 5.63 2.68
C ASN A 84 1.42 5.69 2.57
N ARG A 85 2.12 4.61 2.88
CA ARG A 85 3.58 4.44 2.71
C ARG A 85 3.84 3.13 1.98
N SER A 86 3.37 3.07 0.74
CA SER A 86 3.30 1.86 -0.06
C SER A 86 4.10 1.97 -1.35
N ILE A 87 4.60 0.84 -1.81
CA ILE A 87 5.02 0.61 -3.19
C ILE A 87 3.92 -0.23 -3.83
N LEU A 88 3.39 0.26 -4.93
CA LEU A 88 2.26 -0.30 -5.64
C LEU A 88 2.68 -0.73 -7.06
N ALA A 89 2.04 -1.77 -7.55
CA ALA A 89 2.23 -2.23 -8.92
C ALA A 89 1.01 -3.03 -9.42
N ASN A 90 0.92 -3.21 -10.72
CA ASN A 90 -0.06 -4.11 -11.34
C ASN A 90 0.25 -5.56 -10.96
N PRO A 91 -0.68 -6.32 -10.35
CA PRO A 91 -0.42 -7.64 -9.84
C PRO A 91 -0.59 -8.77 -10.88
N SER A 92 -1.05 -8.47 -12.08
CA SER A 92 -1.37 -9.50 -13.10
C SER A 92 -0.14 -10.10 -13.77
N ASP A 93 1.00 -9.41 -13.73
CA ASP A 93 2.24 -9.89 -14.34
C ASP A 93 3.26 -10.32 -13.27
N PRO A 94 3.58 -11.64 -13.17
CA PRO A 94 4.57 -12.13 -12.20
C PRO A 94 5.98 -11.53 -12.37
N ARG A 95 6.31 -10.99 -13.55
CA ARG A 95 7.61 -10.34 -13.80
C ARG A 95 7.82 -9.10 -12.94
N ILE A 96 6.73 -8.45 -12.49
CA ILE A 96 6.79 -7.28 -11.62
C ILE A 96 7.45 -7.60 -10.26
N VAL A 97 7.33 -8.84 -9.76
CA VAL A 97 7.99 -9.31 -8.53
C VAL A 97 9.51 -9.14 -8.63
N ARG A 98 10.08 -9.57 -9.77
CA ARG A 98 11.51 -9.42 -10.02
C ARG A 98 11.90 -7.94 -10.14
N LYS A 99 11.08 -7.14 -10.83
CA LYS A 99 11.32 -5.70 -10.97
C LYS A 99 11.36 -5.01 -9.60
N ILE A 100 10.38 -5.26 -8.73
CA ILE A 100 10.33 -4.68 -7.38
C ILE A 100 11.52 -5.17 -6.52
N ASN A 101 11.86 -6.45 -6.60
CA ASN A 101 12.99 -6.99 -5.84
C ASN A 101 14.32 -6.34 -6.28
N ASN A 102 14.55 -6.22 -7.58
CA ASN A 102 15.75 -5.57 -8.11
C ASN A 102 15.78 -4.07 -7.82
N ALA A 103 14.61 -3.41 -7.85
CA ALA A 103 14.51 -1.98 -7.64
C ALA A 103 14.79 -1.55 -6.20
N ILE A 104 14.32 -2.34 -5.20
CA ILE A 104 14.30 -1.84 -3.82
C ILE A 104 14.27 -2.94 -2.74
N LYS A 105 13.68 -4.10 -2.99
CA LYS A 105 13.38 -5.05 -1.91
C LYS A 105 14.44 -6.10 -1.64
N MET A 106 15.17 -6.52 -2.65
CA MET A 106 16.23 -7.54 -2.53
C MET A 106 15.79 -8.76 -1.68
N ARG A 107 14.51 -9.13 -1.76
CA ARG A 107 13.94 -10.25 -1.00
C ARG A 107 14.28 -11.56 -1.67
N ASP A 108 14.31 -12.61 -0.85
CA ASP A 108 14.36 -13.97 -1.36
C ASP A 108 13.11 -14.27 -2.22
N PHE A 109 13.27 -15.11 -3.24
CA PHE A 109 12.25 -15.37 -4.26
C PHE A 109 10.96 -15.99 -3.70
N TRP A 110 11.04 -16.65 -2.52
CA TRP A 110 9.87 -17.25 -1.86
C TRP A 110 9.08 -16.29 -0.98
N MET A 111 9.58 -15.08 -0.73
CA MET A 111 8.87 -14.10 0.10
C MET A 111 7.77 -13.40 -0.70
N PRO A 112 6.48 -13.68 -0.43
CA PRO A 112 5.41 -13.10 -1.20
C PRO A 112 5.24 -11.60 -0.90
N PHE A 113 4.70 -10.89 -1.87
CA PHE A 113 4.00 -9.62 -1.64
C PHE A 113 2.57 -9.91 -1.20
N GLY A 114 1.78 -8.88 -0.93
CA GLY A 114 0.36 -9.02 -0.63
C GLY A 114 -0.45 -8.07 -1.51
N PRO A 115 -1.69 -8.44 -1.86
CA PRO A 115 -2.56 -7.52 -2.56
C PRO A 115 -3.30 -6.59 -1.60
N SER A 116 -3.63 -5.39 -2.10
CA SER A 116 -4.74 -4.59 -1.58
C SER A 116 -5.90 -4.75 -2.53
N ILE A 117 -7.05 -5.15 -2.04
CA ILE A 117 -8.23 -5.53 -2.82
C ILE A 117 -9.41 -4.64 -2.39
N LEU A 118 -10.17 -4.11 -3.33
CA LEU A 118 -11.43 -3.43 -3.06
C LEU A 118 -12.38 -4.35 -2.28
N SER A 119 -13.03 -3.83 -1.26
CA SER A 119 -13.98 -4.60 -0.45
C SER A 119 -15.12 -5.20 -1.27
N THR A 120 -15.50 -4.54 -2.37
CA THR A 120 -16.52 -4.99 -3.31
C THR A 120 -16.06 -6.15 -4.21
N ARG A 121 -14.77 -6.48 -4.21
CA ARG A 121 -14.16 -7.49 -5.08
C ARG A 121 -13.46 -8.62 -4.34
N ILE A 122 -13.52 -8.65 -3.00
CA ILE A 122 -12.83 -9.70 -2.21
C ILE A 122 -13.32 -11.11 -2.53
N ASP A 123 -14.64 -11.27 -2.76
CA ASP A 123 -15.25 -12.57 -3.10
C ASP A 123 -14.82 -13.08 -4.50
N ASP A 124 -14.35 -12.19 -5.38
CA ASP A 124 -13.82 -12.59 -6.68
C ASP A 124 -12.50 -13.36 -6.53
N TYR A 125 -11.68 -13.02 -5.56
CA TYR A 125 -10.30 -13.50 -5.43
C TYR A 125 -10.07 -14.45 -4.27
N LEU A 126 -10.91 -14.42 -3.22
CA LEU A 126 -10.67 -15.11 -1.96
C LEU A 126 -11.80 -16.10 -1.67
N VAL A 127 -11.44 -17.24 -1.07
CA VAL A 127 -12.39 -18.24 -0.60
C VAL A 127 -12.83 -17.87 0.82
N ASP A 128 -14.15 -17.81 1.05
CA ASP A 128 -14.78 -17.48 2.34
C ASP A 128 -14.14 -16.24 3.03
N PRO A 129 -14.03 -15.10 2.33
CA PRO A 129 -13.30 -13.95 2.87
C PRO A 129 -14.05 -13.28 4.01
N ILE A 130 -13.26 -12.76 4.95
CA ILE A 130 -13.74 -11.79 5.94
C ILE A 130 -12.94 -10.51 5.79
N ASN A 131 -13.50 -9.40 6.28
CA ASN A 131 -12.84 -8.10 6.20
C ASN A 131 -11.46 -8.13 6.89
N SER A 132 -10.39 -7.85 6.13
CA SER A 132 -8.99 -7.89 6.56
C SER A 132 -8.26 -6.58 6.25
N PRO A 133 -8.59 -5.45 6.92
CA PRO A 133 -8.05 -4.14 6.56
C PRO A 133 -6.56 -3.96 6.89
N TYR A 134 -5.95 -4.88 7.65
CA TYR A 134 -4.60 -4.73 8.21
C TYR A 134 -3.60 -5.79 7.74
N MET A 135 -3.90 -6.54 6.69
CA MET A 135 -3.03 -7.63 6.19
C MET A 135 -2.65 -8.67 7.26
N MET A 136 -3.58 -9.04 8.13
CA MET A 136 -3.33 -9.94 9.26
C MET A 136 -3.78 -11.38 9.02
N LEU A 137 -4.68 -11.59 8.06
CA LEU A 137 -5.29 -12.89 7.77
C LEU A 137 -4.83 -13.41 6.42
N ALA A 138 -4.70 -14.72 6.31
CA ALA A 138 -4.42 -15.40 5.06
C ALA A 138 -5.67 -16.18 4.60
N PHE A 139 -5.86 -16.25 3.29
CA PHE A 139 -7.00 -16.89 2.64
C PHE A 139 -6.52 -17.75 1.48
N ASP A 140 -7.25 -18.82 1.20
CA ASP A 140 -7.17 -19.51 -0.08
C ASP A 140 -7.73 -18.59 -1.18
N THR A 141 -7.29 -18.83 -2.41
CA THR A 141 -7.71 -18.02 -3.55
C THR A 141 -8.63 -18.78 -4.48
N THR A 142 -9.49 -18.06 -5.18
CA THR A 142 -10.38 -18.58 -6.22
C THR A 142 -9.62 -18.82 -7.53
N GLU A 143 -10.31 -19.27 -8.58
CA GLU A 143 -9.75 -19.40 -9.93
C GLU A 143 -9.39 -18.04 -10.58
N LYS A 144 -9.98 -16.92 -10.12
CA LYS A 144 -9.61 -15.55 -10.57
C LYS A 144 -8.25 -15.07 -10.02
N ARG A 145 -7.54 -15.88 -9.27
CA ARG A 145 -6.21 -15.58 -8.73
C ARG A 145 -5.18 -15.14 -9.78
N ASP A 146 -5.40 -15.50 -11.03
CA ASP A 146 -4.47 -15.15 -12.12
C ASP A 146 -4.41 -13.61 -12.33
N ASP A 147 -5.47 -12.88 -12.01
CA ASP A 147 -5.51 -11.42 -12.07
C ASP A 147 -4.55 -10.76 -11.05
N ILE A 148 -4.22 -11.46 -9.95
CA ILE A 148 -3.43 -10.94 -8.83
C ILE A 148 -2.20 -11.81 -8.50
N THR A 149 -1.76 -12.64 -9.41
CA THR A 149 -0.76 -13.70 -9.20
C THR A 149 0.57 -13.19 -8.65
N ALA A 150 1.02 -11.98 -9.03
CA ALA A 150 2.26 -11.37 -8.53
C ALA A 150 2.20 -10.99 -7.04
N ALA A 151 1.01 -10.95 -6.45
CA ALA A 151 0.78 -10.59 -5.05
C ALA A 151 0.40 -11.81 -4.19
N LEU A 152 0.52 -13.03 -4.72
CA LEU A 152 0.22 -14.28 -4.03
C LEU A 152 1.49 -15.00 -3.57
N HIS A 153 1.31 -15.94 -2.65
CA HIS A 153 2.38 -16.82 -2.27
C HIS A 153 2.76 -17.74 -3.46
N PRO A 154 4.05 -17.81 -3.85
CA PRO A 154 4.45 -18.38 -5.14
C PRO A 154 4.26 -19.89 -5.24
N TYR A 155 4.05 -20.59 -4.13
CA TYR A 155 3.95 -22.05 -4.09
C TYR A 155 2.49 -22.54 -3.96
N ASP A 156 1.74 -22.02 -2.97
CA ASP A 156 0.38 -22.48 -2.68
C ASP A 156 -0.72 -21.51 -3.11
N PHE A 157 -0.32 -20.35 -3.66
CA PHE A 157 -1.21 -19.29 -4.12
C PHE A 157 -2.14 -18.70 -3.06
N THR A 158 -1.83 -18.91 -1.78
CA THR A 158 -2.55 -18.22 -0.71
C THR A 158 -2.30 -16.71 -0.76
N SER A 159 -3.27 -15.96 -0.27
CA SER A 159 -3.21 -14.50 -0.23
C SER A 159 -3.29 -13.99 1.20
N ARG A 160 -2.51 -12.94 1.51
CA ARG A 160 -2.64 -12.17 2.74
C ARG A 160 -3.02 -10.73 2.40
N PRO A 161 -4.29 -10.50 2.07
CA PRO A 161 -4.76 -9.26 1.50
C PRO A 161 -4.98 -8.16 2.54
N GLN A 162 -4.97 -6.92 2.04
CA GLN A 162 -5.65 -5.81 2.66
C GLN A 162 -7.00 -5.62 1.97
N THR A 163 -8.08 -5.65 2.73
CA THR A 163 -9.39 -5.20 2.26
C THR A 163 -9.44 -3.67 2.34
N VAL A 164 -9.68 -3.00 1.22
CA VAL A 164 -9.73 -1.55 1.13
C VAL A 164 -11.18 -1.08 1.06
N THR A 165 -11.55 -0.18 1.97
CA THR A 165 -12.87 0.48 1.99
C THR A 165 -12.68 1.99 2.15
N PRO A 166 -13.65 2.82 1.73
CA PRO A 166 -13.57 4.27 1.88
C PRO A 166 -13.49 4.73 3.34
N GLU A 167 -14.08 3.96 4.28
CA GLU A 167 -14.05 4.26 5.72
C GLU A 167 -12.64 4.19 6.30
N TYR A 168 -11.80 3.28 5.79
CA TYR A 168 -10.42 3.14 6.24
C TYR A 168 -9.47 4.09 5.50
N ASN A 169 -9.62 4.22 4.18
CA ASN A 169 -8.75 5.06 3.36
C ASN A 169 -9.38 5.39 2.00
N SER A 170 -10.15 6.46 1.94
CA SER A 170 -10.87 6.87 0.74
C SER A 170 -9.95 7.23 -0.43
N GLY A 171 -8.79 7.86 -0.16
CA GLY A 171 -7.82 8.16 -1.22
C GLY A 171 -7.20 6.89 -1.80
N TYR A 172 -6.89 5.92 -0.96
CA TYR A 172 -6.34 4.65 -1.45
C TYR A 172 -7.38 3.82 -2.20
N GLU A 173 -8.63 3.82 -1.72
CA GLU A 173 -9.73 3.20 -2.45
C GLU A 173 -9.90 3.82 -3.85
N LYS A 174 -9.76 5.15 -3.96
CA LYS A 174 -9.81 5.85 -5.25
C LYS A 174 -8.73 5.38 -6.22
N VAL A 175 -7.50 5.18 -5.73
CA VAL A 175 -6.41 4.57 -6.55
C VAL A 175 -6.86 3.22 -7.12
N LEU A 176 -7.45 2.36 -6.27
CA LEU A 176 -7.88 1.04 -6.72
C LEU A 176 -9.06 1.10 -7.69
N ASN A 177 -10.03 1.99 -7.46
CA ASN A 177 -11.17 2.19 -8.36
C ASN A 177 -10.71 2.71 -9.74
N SER A 178 -9.78 3.65 -9.78
CA SER A 178 -9.18 4.14 -11.03
C SER A 178 -8.46 3.01 -11.78
N PHE A 179 -7.63 2.23 -11.07
CA PHE A 179 -6.95 1.06 -11.63
C PHE A 179 -7.95 0.02 -12.17
N GLU A 180 -8.99 -0.31 -11.39
CA GLU A 180 -10.04 -1.26 -11.79
C GLU A 180 -10.76 -0.80 -13.05
N SER A 181 -11.10 0.49 -13.15
CA SER A 181 -11.81 1.05 -14.32
C SER A 181 -11.07 0.84 -15.62
N LYS A 182 -9.75 0.77 -15.59
CA LYS A 182 -8.87 0.60 -16.76
C LYS A 182 -8.53 -0.87 -17.05
N THR A 183 -8.46 -1.70 -16.01
CA THR A 183 -7.94 -3.08 -16.13
C THR A 183 -8.99 -4.17 -15.87
N GLY A 184 -10.09 -3.84 -15.22
CA GLY A 184 -11.05 -4.82 -14.70
C GLY A 184 -10.59 -5.57 -13.45
N ILE A 185 -9.38 -5.30 -12.94
CA ILE A 185 -8.77 -5.97 -11.80
C ILE A 185 -9.04 -5.19 -10.52
N GLY A 186 -9.72 -5.79 -9.55
CA GLY A 186 -10.16 -5.14 -8.31
C GLY A 186 -9.10 -5.07 -7.21
N GLY A 187 -7.82 -5.14 -7.53
CA GLY A 187 -6.75 -5.06 -6.54
C GLY A 187 -5.38 -4.75 -7.14
N VAL A 188 -4.47 -4.27 -6.30
CA VAL A 188 -3.09 -3.94 -6.67
C VAL A 188 -2.11 -4.69 -5.77
N LEU A 189 -0.89 -4.96 -6.26
CA LEU A 189 0.22 -5.40 -5.42
C LEU A 189 0.61 -4.26 -4.48
N ASN A 190 0.75 -4.57 -3.19
CA ASN A 190 1.14 -3.62 -2.16
C ASN A 190 2.29 -4.16 -1.32
N THR A 191 3.34 -3.36 -1.18
CA THR A 191 4.43 -3.62 -0.25
C THR A 191 4.89 -2.32 0.43
N SER A 192 5.61 -2.42 1.55
CA SER A 192 6.05 -1.25 2.32
C SER A 192 7.01 -0.37 1.53
N PHE A 193 6.87 0.96 1.67
CA PHE A 193 7.78 1.93 1.07
C PHE A 193 9.03 2.10 1.94
N ASN A 194 10.05 1.30 1.66
CA ASN A 194 11.37 1.32 2.30
C ASN A 194 12.38 0.55 1.45
N ILE A 195 13.65 0.91 1.56
CA ILE A 195 14.76 0.08 1.10
C ILE A 195 14.87 -1.16 2.01
N HIS A 196 15.33 -2.27 1.48
CA HIS A 196 15.54 -3.51 2.26
C HIS A 196 16.38 -3.25 3.52
N GLY A 197 15.89 -3.75 4.66
CA GLY A 197 16.56 -3.58 5.95
C GLY A 197 16.32 -2.23 6.64
N TYR A 198 15.69 -1.26 5.97
CA TYR A 198 15.34 0.04 6.55
C TYR A 198 13.87 0.08 7.01
N PRO A 199 13.54 0.97 7.95
CA PRO A 199 12.14 1.20 8.33
C PRO A 199 11.33 1.81 7.18
N ILE A 200 10.00 1.74 7.28
CA ILE A 200 9.10 2.45 6.38
C ILE A 200 9.39 3.95 6.44
N VAL A 201 9.39 4.61 5.28
CA VAL A 201 9.61 6.06 5.20
C VAL A 201 8.56 6.81 6.03
N TRP A 202 9.00 7.77 6.87
CA TRP A 202 8.10 8.48 7.78
C TRP A 202 7.94 9.95 7.45
N ASP A 203 8.87 10.54 6.69
CA ASP A 203 8.88 11.94 6.27
C ASP A 203 9.17 12.10 4.77
N PRO A 204 8.93 13.28 4.18
CA PRO A 204 9.17 13.54 2.76
C PRO A 204 10.63 13.36 2.35
N GLU A 205 11.59 13.78 3.18
CA GLU A 205 13.02 13.65 2.89
C GLU A 205 13.42 12.20 2.69
N ARG A 206 12.96 11.29 3.59
CA ARG A 206 13.23 9.86 3.47
C ARG A 206 12.55 9.24 2.24
N ALA A 207 11.38 9.74 1.86
CA ALA A 207 10.70 9.29 0.66
C ALA A 207 11.51 9.66 -0.60
N LEU A 208 12.02 10.90 -0.67
CA LEU A 208 12.86 11.38 -1.79
C LEU A 208 14.23 10.69 -1.81
N ASP A 209 14.87 10.52 -0.65
CA ASP A 209 16.10 9.72 -0.54
C ASP A 209 15.89 8.30 -1.05
N THR A 210 14.77 7.68 -0.68
CA THR A 210 14.44 6.31 -1.11
C THR A 210 14.17 6.24 -2.61
N LEU A 211 13.51 7.23 -3.19
CA LEU A 211 13.36 7.32 -4.64
C LEU A 211 14.72 7.42 -5.31
N ASN A 212 15.59 8.34 -4.88
CA ASN A 212 16.91 8.57 -5.47
C ASN A 212 17.79 7.32 -5.41
N ASN A 213 17.76 6.59 -4.30
CA ASN A 213 18.61 5.43 -4.02
C ASN A 213 17.99 4.08 -4.44
N SER A 214 16.91 4.09 -5.23
CA SER A 214 16.25 2.90 -5.75
C SER A 214 16.02 3.00 -7.25
N SER A 215 15.51 1.95 -7.87
CA SER A 215 15.10 1.96 -9.28
C SER A 215 13.56 1.98 -9.40
N LEU A 216 12.87 2.67 -8.50
CA LEU A 216 11.43 2.95 -8.62
C LEU A 216 11.18 3.87 -9.81
N ASP A 217 10.07 3.69 -10.50
CA ASP A 217 9.74 4.46 -11.70
C ASP A 217 9.14 5.83 -11.35
N ALA A 218 8.35 5.89 -10.27
CA ALA A 218 7.69 7.12 -9.85
C ALA A 218 7.43 7.16 -8.33
N LEU A 219 7.27 8.36 -7.81
CA LEU A 219 6.80 8.66 -6.45
C LEU A 219 5.65 9.66 -6.52
N ALA A 220 4.48 9.25 -6.04
CA ALA A 220 3.38 10.13 -5.70
C ALA A 220 3.53 10.56 -4.24
N ILE A 221 3.80 11.85 -4.01
CA ILE A 221 4.04 12.42 -2.68
C ILE A 221 3.17 13.66 -2.46
N GLY A 222 2.18 13.57 -1.55
CA GLY A 222 1.09 14.54 -1.50
C GLY A 222 0.44 14.66 -2.87
N ASN A 223 0.30 15.88 -3.38
CA ASN A 223 -0.19 16.14 -4.73
C ASN A 223 0.93 16.27 -5.79
N TYR A 224 2.14 15.83 -5.49
CA TYR A 224 3.24 15.86 -6.46
C TYR A 224 3.55 14.48 -7.00
N LEU A 225 3.72 14.40 -8.31
CA LEU A 225 4.20 13.22 -9.01
C LEU A 225 5.64 13.49 -9.48
N VAL A 226 6.57 12.69 -9.00
CA VAL A 226 7.98 12.70 -9.43
C VAL A 226 8.24 11.44 -10.24
N ARG A 227 8.63 11.57 -11.48
CA ARG A 227 9.03 10.46 -12.37
C ARG A 227 10.56 10.44 -12.50
N LYS A 228 11.10 9.24 -12.59
CA LYS A 228 12.53 9.00 -12.79
C LYS A 228 12.87 8.85 -14.25
#